data_9391c3c158996d3c03915f906c3705a6
#
_entry.id   9391c3c158996d3c03915f906c3705a6
#
_cell.length_a   1.000
_cell.length_b   1.000
_cell.length_c   1.000
_cell.angle_alpha   90.00
_cell.angle_beta   90.00
_cell.angle_gamma   90.00
#
_symmetry.space_group_name_H-M   'P 1'
#
loop_
_entity.id
_entity.type
_entity.pdbx_description
1 polymer ?
#
loop_
_entity_poly.entity_id
_entity_poly.type
_entity_poly.pdbx_seq_one_letter_code
_entity_poly.pdbx_strand_id
1 'polypeptide(L)'
;MCEKTIYNYIEIGLFKDWDVTNLTLKRKVKRRIPKKNNTLKKRKEIVSYEGRTYTDYLEYKVQNPNVPTTEMDTVYNNQSGPYIQTFIFENTAFMIGILHSNKTADTMSDTLNKFQDTLTDKEYRSLFSLLL
;
A
#
# COMPACT_ATOMS: atom_id res chain seq x y z
N MET A 1 33.66 22.88 4.26
CA MET A 1 33.69 21.45 4.65
C MET A 1 32.29 21.06 5.09
N CYS A 2 31.75 19.94 4.60
CA CYS A 2 30.41 19.49 4.96
C CYS A 2 30.44 18.77 6.31
N GLU A 3 29.35 18.90 7.13
CA GLU A 3 29.22 18.20 8.42
C GLU A 3 29.44 16.69 8.30
N LYS A 4 28.97 16.09 7.23
CA LYS A 4 29.15 14.65 6.96
C LYS A 4 30.62 14.24 6.86
N THR A 5 31.46 15.10 6.30
CA THR A 5 32.91 14.89 6.18
C THR A 5 33.58 14.82 7.55
N ILE A 6 33.18 15.70 8.48
CA ILE A 6 33.71 15.71 9.84
C ILE A 6 33.36 14.41 10.58
N TYR A 7 32.11 13.96 10.46
CA TYR A 7 31.70 12.67 11.06
C TYR A 7 32.45 11.47 10.49
N ASN A 8 32.76 11.48 9.19
CA ASN A 8 33.55 10.42 8.56
C ASN A 8 34.99 10.44 9.11
N TYR A 9 35.58 11.61 9.32
CA TYR A 9 36.94 11.74 9.89
C TYR A 9 37.00 11.25 11.35
N ILE A 10 35.96 11.51 12.15
CA ILE A 10 35.82 10.95 13.50
C ILE A 10 35.69 9.43 13.45
N GLU A 11 34.96 8.89 12.47
CA GLU A 11 34.76 7.45 12.29
C GLU A 11 36.07 6.71 11.94
N ILE A 12 36.90 7.34 11.09
CA ILE A 12 38.22 6.83 10.73
C ILE A 12 39.23 7.01 11.87
N GLY A 13 38.88 7.81 12.89
CA GLY A 13 39.71 8.02 14.08
C GLY A 13 40.78 9.11 13.92
N LEU A 14 40.66 10.02 12.96
CA LEU A 14 41.59 11.14 12.76
C LEU A 14 41.70 12.09 13.95
N PHE A 15 40.72 12.07 14.85
CA PHE A 15 40.67 12.95 16.03
C PHE A 15 40.87 12.19 17.35
N LYS A 16 41.46 10.99 17.32
CA LYS A 16 41.72 10.20 18.53
C LYS A 16 42.65 10.89 19.51
N ASP A 17 43.66 11.61 19.00
CA ASP A 17 44.63 12.34 19.80
C ASP A 17 44.02 13.50 20.60
N TRP A 18 42.83 13.98 20.19
CA TRP A 18 42.03 14.96 20.92
C TRP A 18 40.87 14.35 21.71
N ASP A 19 40.88 13.06 21.94
CA ASP A 19 39.86 12.30 22.65
C ASP A 19 38.44 12.40 22.03
N VAL A 20 38.38 12.78 20.75
CA VAL A 20 37.13 12.86 19.98
C VAL A 20 36.93 11.56 19.25
N THR A 21 36.06 10.73 19.77
CA THR A 21 35.71 9.42 19.22
C THR A 21 34.22 9.30 18.97
N ASN A 22 33.82 8.27 18.27
CA ASN A 22 32.39 7.97 18.06
C ASN A 22 31.60 7.82 19.38
N LEU A 23 32.26 7.46 20.48
CA LEU A 23 31.65 7.26 21.78
C LEU A 23 31.38 8.61 22.49
N THR A 24 32.19 9.63 22.23
CA THR A 24 32.02 10.97 22.82
C THR A 24 30.92 11.78 22.14
N LEU A 25 30.45 11.36 20.94
CA LEU A 25 29.39 12.04 20.19
C LEU A 25 28.01 11.65 20.69
N LYS A 26 27.39 12.51 21.49
CA LYS A 26 26.05 12.31 22.10
C LYS A 26 24.96 11.82 21.15
N ARG A 27 24.99 12.21 19.87
CA ARG A 27 23.95 11.85 18.90
C ARG A 27 24.17 10.49 18.22
N LYS A 28 25.41 10.01 18.11
CA LYS A 28 25.69 8.74 17.42
C LYS A 28 25.36 7.53 18.27
N VAL A 29 25.46 7.63 19.57
CA VAL A 29 25.02 6.57 20.50
C VAL A 29 23.49 6.34 20.39
N LYS A 30 22.70 7.41 20.24
CA LYS A 30 21.23 7.31 20.01
C LYS A 30 20.86 6.69 18.65
N ARG A 31 21.69 6.84 17.61
CA ARG A 31 21.42 6.29 16.27
C ARG A 31 21.76 4.82 16.11
N ARG A 32 22.55 4.24 17.01
CA ARG A 32 22.92 2.83 17.04
C ARG A 32 21.96 1.93 17.81
N ILE A 33 20.78 2.41 18.17
CA ILE A 33 19.69 1.49 18.49
C ILE A 33 19.47 0.67 17.19
N PRO A 34 19.84 -0.62 17.16
CA PRO A 34 19.60 -1.41 15.96
C PRO A 34 18.11 -1.26 15.69
N LYS A 35 17.76 -0.72 14.53
CA LYS A 35 16.39 -0.86 14.06
C LYS A 35 16.14 -2.35 14.20
N LYS A 36 15.25 -2.76 15.12
CA LYS A 36 14.73 -4.11 15.12
C LYS A 36 14.45 -4.38 13.65
N ASN A 37 15.25 -5.27 13.05
CA ASN A 37 14.89 -5.78 11.76
C ASN A 37 13.47 -6.31 11.97
N ASN A 38 12.48 -5.51 11.61
CA ASN A 38 11.17 -6.05 11.36
C ASN A 38 11.43 -7.00 10.19
N THR A 39 11.90 -8.20 10.52
CA THR A 39 11.76 -9.34 9.63
C THR A 39 10.30 -9.28 9.27
N LEU A 40 10.04 -8.84 8.03
CA LEU A 40 8.70 -8.84 7.47
C LEU A 40 8.19 -10.24 7.77
N LYS A 41 7.37 -10.35 8.82
CA LYS A 41 6.75 -11.63 9.15
C LYS A 41 6.07 -12.02 7.85
N LYS A 42 6.58 -13.10 7.21
CA LYS A 42 5.91 -13.66 6.03
C LYS A 42 4.43 -13.67 6.37
N ARG A 43 3.63 -12.93 5.60
CA ARG A 43 2.17 -12.96 5.77
C ARG A 43 1.82 -14.43 5.80
N LYS A 44 1.24 -14.89 6.91
CA LYS A 44 0.70 -16.25 6.98
C LYS A 44 -0.24 -16.35 5.78
N GLU A 45 -0.03 -17.36 4.96
CA GLU A 45 -0.97 -17.72 3.92
C GLU A 45 -2.32 -17.96 4.61
N ILE A 46 -3.19 -16.99 4.48
CA ILE A 46 -4.51 -17.06 5.09
C ILE A 46 -5.39 -17.70 4.03
N VAL A 47 -6.13 -18.73 4.37
CA VAL A 47 -7.07 -19.44 3.49
C VAL A 47 -7.99 -18.47 2.71
N SER A 48 -8.26 -17.26 3.27
CA SER A 48 -9.04 -16.23 2.60
C SER A 48 -8.39 -15.60 1.36
N TYR A 49 -7.10 -15.88 1.09
CA TYR A 49 -6.40 -15.41 -0.12
C TYR A 49 -6.36 -16.46 -1.23
N GLU A 50 -6.87 -17.65 -0.97
CA GLU A 50 -6.95 -18.71 -1.96
C GLU A 50 -7.88 -18.28 -3.12
N GLY A 51 -7.40 -18.34 -4.36
CA GLY A 51 -8.12 -17.84 -5.54
C GLY A 51 -8.22 -16.31 -5.65
N ARG A 52 -7.45 -15.54 -4.81
CA ARG A 52 -7.48 -14.07 -4.77
C ARG A 52 -6.09 -13.46 -4.80
N THR A 53 -5.10 -14.20 -5.27
CA THR A 53 -3.74 -13.68 -5.42
C THR A 53 -3.59 -13.02 -6.78
N TYR A 54 -2.56 -12.16 -6.91
CA TYR A 54 -2.23 -11.57 -8.21
C TYR A 54 -1.88 -12.63 -9.27
N THR A 55 -1.32 -13.76 -8.85
CA THR A 55 -1.04 -14.89 -9.74
C THR A 55 -2.33 -15.51 -10.28
N ASP A 56 -3.32 -15.73 -9.41
CA ASP A 56 -4.64 -16.26 -9.82
C ASP A 56 -5.33 -15.31 -10.81
N TYR A 57 -5.21 -13.99 -10.57
CA TYR A 57 -5.70 -12.97 -11.49
C TYR A 57 -5.04 -13.08 -12.88
N LEU A 58 -3.71 -13.21 -12.93
CA LEU A 58 -2.99 -13.31 -14.21
C LEU A 58 -3.41 -14.58 -14.98
N GLU A 59 -3.52 -15.70 -14.28
CA GLU A 59 -3.98 -16.97 -14.87
C GLU A 59 -5.41 -16.84 -15.43
N TYR A 60 -6.31 -16.22 -14.66
CA TYR A 60 -7.68 -15.96 -15.10
C TYR A 60 -7.71 -15.04 -16.33
N LYS A 61 -6.92 -13.97 -16.34
CA LYS A 61 -6.86 -13.00 -17.44
C LYS A 61 -6.32 -13.62 -18.74
N VAL A 62 -5.35 -14.55 -18.63
CA VAL A 62 -4.84 -15.32 -19.78
C VAL A 62 -5.94 -16.19 -20.40
N GLN A 63 -6.75 -16.83 -19.56
CA GLN A 63 -7.86 -17.69 -20.03
C GLN A 63 -9.05 -16.87 -20.56
N ASN A 64 -9.23 -15.65 -20.05
CA ASN A 64 -10.37 -14.78 -20.33
C ASN A 64 -9.92 -13.35 -20.73
N PRO A 65 -9.24 -13.17 -21.86
CA PRO A 65 -8.61 -11.89 -22.23
C PRO A 65 -9.63 -10.75 -22.44
N ASN A 66 -10.87 -11.07 -22.77
CA ASN A 66 -11.92 -10.10 -23.07
C ASN A 66 -12.77 -9.68 -21.85
N VAL A 67 -12.51 -10.27 -20.68
CA VAL A 67 -13.26 -9.89 -19.47
C VAL A 67 -12.75 -8.52 -18.98
N PRO A 68 -13.66 -7.54 -18.84
CA PRO A 68 -13.28 -6.21 -18.35
C PRO A 68 -12.79 -6.28 -16.90
N THR A 69 -11.74 -5.53 -16.62
CA THR A 69 -11.19 -5.38 -15.27
C THR A 69 -11.62 -4.05 -14.69
N THR A 70 -12.00 -4.06 -13.41
CA THR A 70 -12.24 -2.85 -12.63
C THR A 70 -11.26 -2.81 -11.48
N GLU A 71 -10.41 -1.78 -11.46
CA GLU A 71 -9.48 -1.56 -10.36
C GLU A 71 -10.17 -0.76 -9.26
N MET A 72 -9.98 -1.18 -8.01
CA MET A 72 -10.51 -0.50 -6.84
C MET A 72 -9.38 -0.09 -5.90
N ASP A 73 -9.39 1.17 -5.48
CA ASP A 73 -8.44 1.68 -4.49
C ASP A 73 -9.14 2.60 -3.48
N THR A 74 -8.45 2.92 -2.41
CA THR A 74 -8.94 3.84 -1.38
C THR A 74 -7.93 4.95 -1.14
N VAL A 75 -8.32 6.16 -1.50
CA VAL A 75 -7.50 7.37 -1.29
C VAL A 75 -7.93 8.07 0.00
N TYR A 76 -6.96 8.51 0.81
CA TYR A 76 -7.20 9.26 2.03
C TYR A 76 -6.01 10.15 2.38
N ASN A 77 -6.27 11.25 3.04
CA ASN A 77 -5.23 12.20 3.45
C ASN A 77 -4.64 11.84 4.83
N ASN A 78 -5.50 11.43 5.78
CA ASN A 78 -5.09 11.03 7.13
C ASN A 78 -5.95 9.86 7.65
N GLN A 79 -5.55 9.28 8.79
CA GLN A 79 -6.24 8.12 9.35
C GLN A 79 -7.67 8.39 9.86
N SER A 80 -8.04 9.65 10.04
CA SER A 80 -9.38 10.05 10.49
C SER A 80 -10.37 10.32 9.36
N GLY A 81 -9.94 10.16 8.10
CA GLY A 81 -10.77 10.40 6.91
C GLY A 81 -10.86 11.88 6.50
N PRO A 82 -11.70 12.25 5.56
CA PRO A 82 -12.58 11.38 4.76
C PRO A 82 -11.80 10.43 3.83
N TYR A 83 -12.49 9.38 3.37
CA TYR A 83 -11.95 8.36 2.48
C TYR A 83 -12.68 8.39 1.15
N ILE A 84 -11.95 8.26 0.04
CA ILE A 84 -12.52 8.15 -1.28
C ILE A 84 -12.24 6.74 -1.80
N GLN A 85 -13.29 5.97 -2.03
CA GLN A 85 -13.22 4.70 -2.74
C GLN A 85 -13.29 4.99 -4.23
N THR A 86 -12.30 4.57 -4.99
CA THR A 86 -12.23 4.79 -6.44
C THR A 86 -12.42 3.48 -7.18
N PHE A 87 -13.11 3.55 -8.31
CA PHE A 87 -13.27 2.46 -9.26
C PHE A 87 -12.82 2.95 -10.62
N ILE A 88 -11.86 2.27 -11.22
CA ILE A 88 -11.34 2.59 -12.56
C ILE A 88 -11.70 1.44 -13.49
N PHE A 89 -12.44 1.74 -14.53
CA PHE A 89 -12.87 0.79 -15.54
C PHE A 89 -11.86 0.77 -16.68
N GLU A 90 -11.07 -0.31 -16.76
CA GLU A 90 -9.95 -0.45 -17.71
C GLU A 90 -10.37 -0.15 -19.17
N ASN A 91 -11.55 -0.65 -19.58
CA ASN A 91 -11.99 -0.55 -20.96
C ASN A 91 -12.32 0.87 -21.44
N THR A 92 -12.76 1.74 -20.53
CA THR A 92 -13.23 3.10 -20.83
C THR A 92 -12.34 4.18 -20.27
N ALA A 93 -11.37 3.80 -19.42
CA ALA A 93 -10.59 4.73 -18.58
C ALA A 93 -11.48 5.68 -17.74
N PHE A 94 -12.75 5.29 -17.51
CA PHE A 94 -13.68 6.05 -16.70
C PHE A 94 -13.44 5.74 -15.22
N MET A 95 -13.49 6.75 -14.36
CA MET A 95 -13.29 6.62 -12.94
C MET A 95 -14.50 7.15 -12.17
N ILE A 96 -14.92 6.39 -11.17
CA ILE A 96 -15.92 6.83 -10.18
C ILE A 96 -15.22 6.96 -8.83
N GLY A 97 -15.46 8.06 -8.12
CA GLY A 97 -15.00 8.26 -6.75
C GLY A 97 -16.19 8.42 -5.81
N ILE A 98 -16.22 7.63 -4.73
CA ILE A 98 -17.30 7.66 -3.72
C ILE A 98 -16.72 8.03 -2.37
N LEU A 99 -17.29 9.06 -1.76
CA LEU A 99 -16.84 9.58 -0.47
C LEU A 99 -17.45 8.78 0.68
N HIS A 100 -16.58 8.36 1.60
CA HIS A 100 -16.95 7.66 2.82
C HIS A 100 -16.42 8.39 4.06
N SER A 101 -17.19 8.36 5.14
CA SER A 101 -16.74 8.84 6.45
C SER A 101 -15.82 7.84 7.15
N ASN A 102 -16.00 6.53 6.90
CA ASN A 102 -15.28 5.45 7.55
C ASN A 102 -14.64 4.50 6.53
N LYS A 103 -13.48 3.92 6.87
CA LYS A 103 -12.80 2.89 6.08
C LYS A 103 -13.00 1.51 6.71
N THR A 104 -14.21 0.99 6.64
CA THR A 104 -14.53 -0.37 7.09
C THR A 104 -14.87 -1.26 5.89
N ALA A 105 -14.66 -2.55 6.02
CA ALA A 105 -15.02 -3.51 4.96
C ALA A 105 -16.51 -3.43 4.62
N ASP A 106 -17.36 -3.28 5.64
CA ASP A 106 -18.81 -3.17 5.46
C ASP A 106 -19.18 -1.94 4.64
N THR A 107 -18.63 -0.75 4.98
CA THR A 107 -18.92 0.49 4.24
C THR A 107 -18.48 0.38 2.77
N MET A 108 -17.35 -0.27 2.51
CA MET A 108 -16.85 -0.48 1.15
C MET A 108 -17.72 -1.49 0.38
N SER A 109 -18.19 -2.55 1.04
CA SER A 109 -19.10 -3.55 0.46
C SER A 109 -20.48 -2.97 0.16
N ASP A 110 -21.00 -2.09 1.01
CA ASP A 110 -22.29 -1.43 0.80
C ASP A 110 -22.33 -0.61 -0.48
N THR A 111 -21.20 -0.10 -0.91
CA THR A 111 -21.09 0.61 -2.20
C THR A 111 -21.32 -0.33 -3.37
N LEU A 112 -20.74 -1.53 -3.34
CA LEU A 112 -20.96 -2.53 -4.39
C LEU A 112 -22.40 -3.03 -4.39
N ASN A 113 -23.01 -3.20 -3.23
CA ASN A 113 -24.43 -3.55 -3.11
C ASN A 113 -25.32 -2.47 -3.73
N LYS A 114 -25.03 -1.19 -3.48
CA LYS A 114 -25.77 -0.07 -4.10
C LYS A 114 -25.64 -0.06 -5.61
N PHE A 115 -24.47 -0.36 -6.16
CA PHE A 115 -24.32 -0.51 -7.61
C PHE A 115 -25.16 -1.67 -8.14
N GLN A 116 -25.17 -2.79 -7.43
CA GLN A 116 -25.98 -3.96 -7.81
C GLN A 116 -27.48 -3.66 -7.78
N ASP A 117 -27.94 -2.90 -6.80
CA ASP A 117 -29.36 -2.50 -6.69
C ASP A 117 -29.78 -1.48 -7.74
N THR A 118 -28.84 -0.65 -8.20
CA THR A 118 -29.13 0.46 -9.14
C THR A 118 -29.00 0.04 -10.61
N LEU A 119 -28.08 -0.87 -10.90
CA LEU A 119 -27.78 -1.35 -12.26
C LEU A 119 -28.58 -2.63 -12.54
N THR A 120 -28.86 -2.87 -13.80
CA THR A 120 -29.35 -4.19 -14.20
C THR A 120 -28.25 -5.25 -14.05
N ASP A 121 -28.61 -6.51 -13.85
CA ASP A 121 -27.63 -7.61 -13.71
C ASP A 121 -26.62 -7.66 -14.85
N LYS A 122 -27.06 -7.33 -16.07
CA LYS A 122 -26.20 -7.29 -17.25
C LYS A 122 -25.19 -6.16 -17.19
N GLU A 123 -25.60 -4.96 -16.79
CA GLU A 123 -24.74 -3.79 -16.65
C GLU A 123 -23.75 -3.99 -15.51
N TYR A 124 -24.22 -4.49 -14.36
CA TYR A 124 -23.36 -4.79 -13.22
C TYR A 124 -22.26 -5.78 -13.59
N ARG A 125 -22.60 -6.89 -14.22
CA ARG A 125 -21.62 -7.90 -14.66
C ARG A 125 -20.66 -7.37 -15.72
N SER A 126 -21.11 -6.44 -16.60
CA SER A 126 -20.23 -5.85 -17.60
C SER A 126 -19.19 -4.90 -16.99
N LEU A 127 -19.49 -4.28 -15.86
CA LEU A 127 -18.61 -3.35 -15.16
C LEU A 127 -17.74 -4.03 -14.11
N PHE A 128 -18.31 -4.97 -13.34
CA PHE A 128 -17.69 -5.56 -12.14
C PHE A 128 -17.42 -7.06 -12.27
N SER A 129 -17.27 -7.59 -13.47
CA SER A 129 -17.00 -9.02 -13.69
C SER A 129 -15.65 -9.46 -13.12
N LEU A 130 -14.68 -8.57 -13.07
CA LEU A 130 -13.40 -8.79 -12.44
C LEU A 130 -12.98 -7.53 -11.67
N LEU A 131 -13.09 -7.59 -10.35
CA LEU A 131 -12.73 -6.50 -9.44
C LEU A 131 -11.37 -6.79 -8.80
N LEU A 132 -10.45 -5.85 -8.91
CA LEU A 132 -9.10 -5.87 -8.34
C LEU A 132 -8.95 -4.92 -7.17
#